data_1a087554c2d6a201ddabc4c96efd6907
#
_entry.id   1a087554c2d6a201ddabc4c96efd6907
#
_cell.length_a   1.000
_cell.length_b   1.000
_cell.length_c   1.000
_cell.angle_alpha   90.00
_cell.angle_beta   90.00
_cell.angle_gamma   90.00
#
_symmetry.space_group_name_H-M   'P 1'
#
loop_
_entity.id
_entity.type
_entity.pdbx_description
1 polymer ?
#
loop_
_entity_poly.entity_id
_entity_poly.type
_entity_poly.pdbx_seq_one_letter_code
_entity_poly.pdbx_strand_id
1 'polypeptide(L)'
;MMNFEEFEEKTISRKEIFKGQIIDVVVDEVRLPNGETGTRELVFHPGAVAVIPITADNKMIMVKQFRKPMEKVLLEIPAGKIDPGEHDHPKETAERELEEETGYRANQLTFVTSMYVSPGFADELLHIYYAEDLEKVPNPRPQDDDEVLELYTLTLDEAKAEIASGLIGDAKTIFAVQYWELQQLKKLLKEDKR
;
A
#
# COMPACT_ATOMS: atom_id res chain seq x y z
N MET A 1 15.26 25.76 -8.79
CA MET A 1 14.97 24.40 -9.25
C MET A 1 16.08 23.52 -8.71
N MET A 2 15.79 22.44 -7.98
CA MET A 2 16.84 21.53 -7.51
C MET A 2 17.52 20.89 -8.73
N ASN A 3 18.86 20.92 -8.77
CA ASN A 3 19.61 20.26 -9.84
C ASN A 3 19.79 18.78 -9.48
N PHE A 4 19.20 17.88 -10.25
CA PHE A 4 19.28 16.43 -10.02
C PHE A 4 20.76 15.95 -10.01
N GLU A 5 21.60 16.45 -10.89
CA GLU A 5 23.01 16.04 -11.02
C GLU A 5 23.84 16.29 -9.75
N GLU A 6 23.43 17.26 -8.90
CA GLU A 6 24.11 17.56 -7.63
C GLU A 6 23.88 16.50 -6.54
N PHE A 7 22.88 15.62 -6.74
CA PHE A 7 22.48 14.59 -5.79
C PHE A 7 22.59 13.17 -6.35
N GLU A 8 22.84 13.05 -7.67
CA GLU A 8 22.87 11.75 -8.33
C GLU A 8 24.02 10.86 -7.82
N GLU A 9 23.69 9.63 -7.45
CA GLU A 9 24.65 8.58 -7.14
C GLU A 9 24.76 7.62 -8.34
N LYS A 10 25.83 7.73 -9.12
CA LYS A 10 26.00 6.94 -10.35
C LYS A 10 26.49 5.54 -10.03
N THR A 11 25.76 4.52 -10.45
CA THR A 11 26.19 3.13 -10.32
C THR A 11 27.47 2.89 -11.12
N ILE A 12 28.52 2.41 -10.45
CA ILE A 12 29.81 2.00 -11.02
C ILE A 12 29.76 0.51 -11.38
N SER A 13 29.29 -0.29 -10.41
CA SER A 13 29.14 -1.74 -10.58
C SER A 13 27.96 -2.25 -9.78
N ARG A 14 27.37 -3.36 -10.22
CA ARG A 14 26.25 -4.04 -9.55
C ARG A 14 26.57 -5.51 -9.33
N LYS A 15 26.30 -5.99 -8.13
CA LYS A 15 26.36 -7.40 -7.77
C LYS A 15 24.97 -7.89 -7.38
N GLU A 16 24.42 -8.86 -8.12
CA GLU A 16 23.23 -9.58 -7.73
C GLU A 16 23.52 -10.47 -6.51
N ILE A 17 22.70 -10.37 -5.47
CA ILE A 17 22.81 -11.13 -4.23
C ILE A 17 21.74 -12.21 -4.16
N PHE A 18 20.50 -11.85 -4.55
CA PHE A 18 19.37 -12.76 -4.55
C PHE A 18 18.37 -12.33 -5.62
N LYS A 19 17.82 -13.32 -6.30
CA LYS A 19 16.71 -13.14 -7.25
C LYS A 19 15.57 -14.04 -6.83
N GLY A 20 14.47 -13.42 -6.37
CA GLY A 20 13.31 -14.11 -5.82
C GLY A 20 12.09 -14.07 -6.75
N GLN A 21 10.96 -14.50 -6.20
CA GLN A 21 9.66 -14.38 -6.87
C GLN A 21 9.02 -13.01 -6.61
N ILE A 22 9.33 -12.38 -5.47
CA ILE A 22 8.74 -11.09 -5.06
C ILE A 22 9.78 -9.98 -5.14
N ILE A 23 11.00 -10.23 -4.65
CA ILE A 23 12.06 -9.22 -4.56
C ILE A 23 13.34 -9.69 -5.20
N ASP A 24 14.05 -8.72 -5.79
CA ASP A 24 15.45 -8.87 -6.18
C ASP A 24 16.32 -8.03 -5.25
N VAL A 25 17.45 -8.59 -4.79
CA VAL A 25 18.38 -7.91 -3.89
C VAL A 25 19.73 -7.77 -4.58
N VAL A 26 20.24 -6.54 -4.63
CA VAL A 26 21.55 -6.24 -5.23
C VAL A 26 22.38 -5.39 -4.29
N VAL A 27 23.69 -5.39 -4.54
CA VAL A 27 24.65 -4.44 -3.94
C VAL A 27 25.30 -3.67 -5.06
N ASP A 28 25.12 -2.35 -5.05
CA ASP A 28 25.73 -1.42 -5.98
C ASP A 28 26.94 -0.72 -5.34
N GLU A 29 28.03 -0.62 -6.08
CA GLU A 29 29.05 0.38 -5.85
C GLU A 29 28.66 1.65 -6.62
N VAL A 30 28.62 2.79 -5.93
CA VAL A 30 28.17 4.05 -6.51
C VAL A 30 29.21 5.14 -6.38
N ARG A 31 29.22 6.09 -7.34
CA ARG A 31 29.96 7.35 -7.26
C ARG A 31 29.08 8.39 -6.60
N LEU A 32 29.52 8.87 -5.43
CA LEU A 32 28.84 9.91 -4.68
C LEU A 32 29.06 11.30 -5.33
N PRO A 33 28.18 12.29 -5.06
CA PRO A 33 28.32 13.64 -5.58
C PRO A 33 29.65 14.34 -5.21
N ASN A 34 30.22 13.97 -4.08
CA ASN A 34 31.55 14.50 -3.63
C ASN A 34 32.75 13.81 -4.33
N GLY A 35 32.48 12.86 -5.24
CA GLY A 35 33.51 12.12 -5.98
C GLY A 35 34.04 10.86 -5.28
N GLU A 36 33.65 10.60 -4.05
CA GLU A 36 33.97 9.36 -3.33
C GLU A 36 33.14 8.18 -3.82
N THR A 37 33.51 6.97 -3.42
CA THR A 37 32.71 5.77 -3.67
C THR A 37 31.98 5.33 -2.41
N GLY A 38 30.78 4.79 -2.60
CA GLY A 38 29.96 4.22 -1.53
C GLY A 38 29.30 2.93 -1.98
N THR A 39 28.71 2.21 -1.04
CA THR A 39 27.96 0.98 -1.30
C THR A 39 26.48 1.21 -0.99
N ARG A 40 25.59 0.63 -1.82
CA ARG A 40 24.12 0.64 -1.61
C ARG A 40 23.59 -0.77 -1.66
N GLU A 41 22.89 -1.18 -0.62
CA GLU A 41 22.09 -2.39 -0.60
C GLU A 41 20.69 -2.03 -1.08
N LEU A 42 20.22 -2.66 -2.17
CA LEU A 42 18.98 -2.29 -2.84
C LEU A 42 18.06 -3.48 -2.97
N VAL A 43 16.77 -3.24 -2.76
CA VAL A 43 15.68 -4.20 -2.94
C VAL A 43 14.77 -3.67 -4.05
N PHE A 44 14.60 -4.45 -5.10
CA PHE A 44 13.65 -4.16 -6.18
C PHE A 44 12.36 -4.95 -5.99
N HIS A 45 11.24 -4.27 -6.17
CA HIS A 45 9.89 -4.81 -5.97
C HIS A 45 8.98 -4.40 -7.14
N PRO A 46 8.04 -5.26 -7.61
CA PRO A 46 7.16 -4.92 -8.74
C PRO A 46 6.20 -3.76 -8.45
N GLY A 47 6.12 -3.29 -7.21
CA GLY A 47 5.12 -2.34 -6.78
C GLY A 47 3.86 -3.04 -6.24
N ALA A 48 2.97 -2.24 -5.66
CA ALA A 48 1.76 -2.74 -5.05
C ALA A 48 0.61 -1.73 -5.16
N VAL A 49 -0.59 -2.20 -4.88
CA VAL A 49 -1.79 -1.37 -4.73
C VAL A 49 -2.35 -1.55 -3.33
N ALA A 50 -3.07 -0.55 -2.84
CA ALA A 50 -3.87 -0.65 -1.62
C ALA A 50 -5.18 0.09 -1.78
N VAL A 51 -6.23 -0.40 -1.14
CA VAL A 51 -7.57 0.16 -1.23
C VAL A 51 -8.05 0.59 0.15
N ILE A 52 -8.67 1.77 0.23
CA ILE A 52 -9.35 2.30 1.42
C ILE A 52 -10.85 2.11 1.21
N PRO A 53 -11.43 0.96 1.59
CA PRO A 53 -12.82 0.64 1.25
C PRO A 53 -13.75 1.12 2.36
N ILE A 54 -14.64 2.06 2.01
CA ILE A 54 -15.57 2.67 2.96
C ILE A 54 -17.01 2.23 2.62
N THR A 55 -17.65 1.65 3.61
CA THR A 55 -19.06 1.19 3.52
C THR A 55 -20.05 2.35 3.56
N ALA A 56 -21.29 2.11 3.16
CA ALA A 56 -22.37 3.10 3.19
C ALA A 56 -22.69 3.61 4.60
N ASP A 57 -22.45 2.79 5.65
CA ASP A 57 -22.59 3.19 7.06
C ASP A 57 -21.29 3.78 7.64
N ASN A 58 -20.38 4.23 6.73
CA ASN A 58 -19.15 4.95 7.05
C ASN A 58 -18.21 4.19 7.98
N LYS A 59 -17.97 2.93 7.67
CA LYS A 59 -16.94 2.08 8.27
C LYS A 59 -15.91 1.66 7.24
N MET A 60 -14.69 1.39 7.68
CA MET A 60 -13.62 0.87 6.82
C MET A 60 -13.59 -0.66 6.88
N ILE A 61 -13.57 -1.31 5.71
CA ILE A 61 -13.30 -2.75 5.63
C ILE A 61 -11.79 -2.95 5.71
N MET A 62 -11.37 -3.89 6.53
CA MET A 62 -9.98 -4.23 6.79
C MET A 62 -9.79 -5.73 6.79
N VAL A 63 -8.56 -6.16 6.57
CA VAL A 63 -8.13 -7.55 6.60
C VAL A 63 -7.15 -7.76 7.73
N LYS A 64 -7.34 -8.85 8.50
CA LYS A 64 -6.41 -9.29 9.52
C LYS A 64 -5.59 -10.43 8.97
N GLN A 65 -4.27 -10.31 9.03
CA GLN A 65 -3.35 -11.32 8.51
C GLN A 65 -2.07 -11.40 9.34
N PHE A 66 -1.37 -12.53 9.22
CA PHE A 66 -0.06 -12.72 9.83
C PHE A 66 1.04 -12.20 8.91
N ARG A 67 1.87 -11.29 9.41
CA ARG A 67 3.03 -10.77 8.68
C ARG A 67 4.32 -11.41 9.15
N LYS A 68 4.82 -12.35 8.36
CA LYS A 68 6.03 -13.15 8.70
C LYS A 68 7.26 -12.31 9.05
N PRO A 69 7.59 -11.19 8.37
CA PRO A 69 8.76 -10.38 8.72
C PRO A 69 8.73 -9.81 10.15
N MET A 70 7.54 -9.53 10.68
CA MET A 70 7.36 -9.00 12.03
C MET A 70 6.96 -10.07 13.04
N GLU A 71 6.68 -11.32 12.61
CA GLU A 71 6.15 -12.40 13.45
C GLU A 71 4.88 -11.95 14.23
N LYS A 72 4.00 -11.18 13.56
CA LYS A 72 2.82 -10.57 14.18
C LYS A 72 1.59 -10.68 13.28
N VAL A 73 0.44 -10.72 13.92
CA VAL A 73 -0.84 -10.44 13.28
C VAL A 73 -1.02 -8.92 13.20
N LEU A 74 -1.38 -8.42 12.03
CA LEU A 74 -1.75 -7.03 11.81
C LEU A 74 -3.15 -6.92 11.22
N LEU A 75 -3.78 -5.77 11.44
CA LEU A 75 -5.00 -5.36 10.80
C LEU A 75 -4.67 -4.27 9.78
N GLU A 76 -4.97 -4.51 8.53
CA GLU A 76 -4.51 -3.70 7.40
C GLU A 76 -5.66 -3.37 6.44
N ILE A 77 -5.48 -2.32 5.62
CA ILE A 77 -6.34 -2.14 4.44
C ILE A 77 -6.00 -3.20 3.39
N PRO A 78 -6.96 -3.65 2.57
CA PRO A 78 -6.72 -4.56 1.46
C PRO A 78 -5.62 -4.05 0.54
N ALA A 79 -4.68 -4.93 0.18
CA ALA A 79 -3.51 -4.56 -0.61
C ALA A 79 -2.84 -5.79 -1.23
N GLY A 80 -2.42 -5.68 -2.49
CA GLY A 80 -1.69 -6.73 -3.16
C GLY A 80 -0.63 -6.21 -4.12
N LYS A 81 0.24 -7.11 -4.55
CA LYS A 81 1.31 -6.79 -5.50
C LYS A 81 0.77 -6.61 -6.92
N ILE A 82 1.49 -5.83 -7.72
CA ILE A 82 1.24 -5.70 -9.15
C ILE A 82 1.89 -6.89 -9.85
N ASP A 83 1.07 -7.70 -10.54
CA ASP A 83 1.55 -8.85 -11.27
C ASP A 83 2.20 -8.47 -12.62
N PRO A 84 3.03 -9.36 -13.20
CA PRO A 84 3.62 -9.13 -14.51
C PRO A 84 2.55 -8.84 -15.58
N GLY A 85 2.66 -7.65 -16.21
CA GLY A 85 1.71 -7.16 -17.22
C GLY A 85 0.64 -6.21 -16.69
N GLU A 86 0.53 -6.01 -15.37
CA GLU A 86 -0.44 -5.09 -14.76
C GLU A 86 0.14 -3.69 -14.47
N HIS A 87 1.44 -3.46 -14.70
CA HIS A 87 2.13 -2.20 -14.33
C HIS A 87 1.50 -0.93 -14.92
N ASP A 88 0.91 -1.03 -16.11
CA ASP A 88 0.23 0.09 -16.77
C ASP A 88 -1.22 0.28 -16.28
N HIS A 89 -1.73 -0.66 -15.47
CA HIS A 89 -3.13 -0.72 -15.04
C HIS A 89 -3.32 -0.92 -13.52
N PRO A 90 -2.63 -0.16 -12.65
CA PRO A 90 -2.71 -0.38 -11.20
C PRO A 90 -4.11 -0.23 -10.61
N LYS A 91 -5.02 0.47 -11.32
CA LYS A 91 -6.42 0.55 -10.93
C LYS A 91 -7.14 -0.79 -11.06
N GLU A 92 -6.90 -1.52 -12.14
CA GLU A 92 -7.49 -2.84 -12.38
C GLU A 92 -6.99 -3.86 -11.35
N THR A 93 -5.69 -3.77 -10.99
CA THR A 93 -5.11 -4.54 -9.88
C THR A 93 -5.81 -4.21 -8.55
N ALA A 94 -6.07 -2.94 -8.26
CA ALA A 94 -6.77 -2.54 -7.03
C ALA A 94 -8.22 -3.04 -6.99
N GLU A 95 -8.92 -3.07 -8.12
CA GLU A 95 -10.26 -3.64 -8.25
C GLU A 95 -10.24 -5.17 -8.01
N ARG A 96 -9.23 -5.87 -8.54
CA ARG A 96 -9.03 -7.31 -8.36
C ARG A 96 -8.76 -7.65 -6.89
N GLU A 97 -7.78 -7.00 -6.28
CA GLU A 97 -7.39 -7.22 -4.88
C GLU A 97 -8.52 -6.92 -3.90
N LEU A 98 -9.28 -5.85 -4.12
CA LEU A 98 -10.46 -5.54 -3.31
C LEU A 98 -11.47 -6.69 -3.35
N GLU A 99 -11.73 -7.26 -4.52
CA GLU A 99 -12.67 -8.37 -4.67
C GLU A 99 -12.13 -9.66 -4.04
N GLU A 100 -10.87 -10.02 -4.30
CA GLU A 100 -10.23 -11.25 -3.82
C GLU A 100 -10.13 -11.28 -2.28
N GLU A 101 -9.63 -10.20 -1.67
CA GLU A 101 -9.43 -10.15 -0.23
C GLU A 101 -10.72 -9.89 0.56
N THR A 102 -11.71 -9.18 -0.01
CA THR A 102 -12.88 -8.73 0.77
C THR A 102 -14.22 -9.29 0.28
N GLY A 103 -14.29 -9.75 -0.94
CA GLY A 103 -15.54 -10.12 -1.58
C GLY A 103 -16.43 -8.93 -1.97
N TYR A 104 -15.88 -7.71 -2.00
CA TYR A 104 -16.58 -6.50 -2.41
C TYR A 104 -16.00 -5.93 -3.70
N ARG A 105 -16.85 -5.24 -4.45
CA ARG A 105 -16.50 -4.40 -5.59
C ARG A 105 -16.90 -2.97 -5.30
N ALA A 106 -16.13 -2.01 -5.79
CA ALA A 106 -16.43 -0.59 -5.68
C ALA A 106 -16.96 -0.04 -6.99
N ASN A 107 -18.12 0.64 -6.96
CA ASN A 107 -18.63 1.40 -8.10
C ASN A 107 -17.86 2.72 -8.28
N GLN A 108 -17.23 3.21 -7.20
CA GLN A 108 -16.38 4.39 -7.23
C GLN A 108 -15.01 4.04 -6.64
N LEU A 109 -13.99 3.98 -7.50
CA LEU A 109 -12.60 3.80 -7.12
C LEU A 109 -11.78 5.00 -7.59
N THR A 110 -11.34 5.80 -6.62
CA THR A 110 -10.65 7.08 -6.86
C THR A 110 -9.19 6.97 -6.45
N PHE A 111 -8.26 7.31 -7.37
CA PHE A 111 -6.85 7.39 -7.05
C PHE A 111 -6.58 8.48 -5.99
N VAL A 112 -5.84 8.13 -4.95
CA VAL A 112 -5.46 9.04 -3.85
C VAL A 112 -4.05 9.55 -4.05
N THR A 113 -3.08 8.64 -4.08
CA THR A 113 -1.66 8.95 -4.22
C THR A 113 -0.85 7.71 -4.54
N SER A 114 0.40 7.93 -4.96
CA SER A 114 1.44 6.90 -4.94
C SER A 114 2.50 7.31 -3.93
N MET A 115 3.05 6.34 -3.20
CA MET A 115 4.10 6.57 -2.22
C MET A 115 5.10 5.43 -2.20
N TYR A 116 6.37 5.75 -1.96
CA TYR A 116 7.37 4.75 -1.62
C TYR A 116 7.26 4.38 -0.15
N VAL A 117 7.31 3.09 0.18
CA VAL A 117 7.19 2.61 1.57
C VAL A 117 8.51 2.57 2.31
N SER A 118 9.63 2.34 1.61
CA SER A 118 10.97 2.26 2.22
C SER A 118 12.06 2.82 1.29
N PRO A 119 11.99 4.10 0.88
CA PRO A 119 12.83 4.67 -0.19
C PRO A 119 14.32 4.73 0.14
N GLY A 120 14.72 4.41 1.38
CA GLY A 120 16.13 4.34 1.77
C GLY A 120 16.88 3.14 1.20
N PHE A 121 16.16 2.06 0.83
CA PHE A 121 16.76 0.84 0.29
C PHE A 121 15.87 0.07 -0.69
N ALA A 122 14.58 0.35 -0.77
CA ALA A 122 13.62 -0.33 -1.63
C ALA A 122 12.92 0.65 -2.58
N ASP A 123 12.61 0.17 -3.79
CA ASP A 123 11.87 0.91 -4.81
C ASP A 123 10.37 0.58 -4.84
N GLU A 124 9.85 -0.11 -3.83
CA GLU A 124 8.44 -0.45 -3.73
C GLU A 124 7.56 0.80 -3.79
N LEU A 125 6.86 0.96 -4.92
CA LEU A 125 5.87 2.02 -5.14
C LEU A 125 4.48 1.47 -4.86
N LEU A 126 3.79 2.07 -3.89
CA LEU A 126 2.43 1.70 -3.51
C LEU A 126 1.43 2.71 -4.08
N HIS A 127 0.46 2.25 -4.88
CA HIS A 127 -0.64 3.05 -5.38
C HIS A 127 -1.86 2.89 -4.48
N ILE A 128 -2.39 3.98 -3.92
CA ILE A 128 -3.50 3.98 -2.98
C ILE A 128 -4.77 4.51 -3.65
N TYR A 129 -5.84 3.77 -3.50
CA TYR A 129 -7.18 4.10 -3.99
C TYR A 129 -8.19 4.21 -2.86
N TYR A 130 -9.15 5.11 -3.00
CA TYR A 130 -10.29 5.25 -2.10
C TYR A 130 -11.53 4.69 -2.77
N ALA A 131 -12.19 3.75 -2.11
CA ALA A 131 -13.32 3.00 -2.63
C ALA A 131 -14.60 3.36 -1.85
N GLU A 132 -15.60 3.81 -2.58
CA GLU A 132 -16.95 4.08 -2.07
C GLU A 132 -18.00 3.33 -2.93
N ASP A 133 -19.24 3.32 -2.47
CA ASP A 133 -20.33 2.61 -3.13
C ASP A 133 -19.99 1.12 -3.36
N LEU A 134 -19.70 0.46 -2.23
CA LEU A 134 -19.29 -0.93 -2.21
C LEU A 134 -20.48 -1.87 -2.38
N GLU A 135 -20.34 -2.85 -3.27
CA GLU A 135 -21.31 -3.92 -3.49
C GLU A 135 -20.68 -5.27 -3.17
N LYS A 136 -21.41 -6.12 -2.44
CA LYS A 136 -20.95 -7.49 -2.17
C LYS A 136 -21.11 -8.35 -3.41
N VAL A 137 -20.01 -9.01 -3.80
CA VAL A 137 -19.98 -9.89 -4.96
C VAL A 137 -20.52 -11.27 -4.56
N PRO A 138 -21.55 -11.82 -5.24
CA PRO A 138 -22.16 -13.12 -4.86
C PRO A 138 -21.20 -14.31 -4.98
N ASN A 139 -20.29 -14.28 -5.98
CA ASN A 139 -19.26 -15.28 -6.21
C ASN A 139 -17.93 -14.53 -6.47
N PRO A 140 -17.24 -14.08 -5.41
CA PRO A 140 -16.01 -13.32 -5.57
C PRO A 140 -14.89 -14.20 -6.13
N ARG A 141 -13.88 -13.56 -6.67
CA ARG A 141 -12.63 -14.23 -7.03
C ARG A 141 -12.05 -14.93 -5.80
N PRO A 142 -11.41 -16.09 -5.96
CA PRO A 142 -10.75 -16.75 -4.85
C PRO A 142 -9.57 -15.89 -4.35
N GLN A 143 -9.29 -15.97 -3.06
CA GLN A 143 -8.04 -15.49 -2.48
C GLN A 143 -6.86 -16.35 -2.98
N ASP A 144 -5.66 -15.82 -2.89
CA ASP A 144 -4.45 -16.59 -3.15
C ASP A 144 -4.34 -17.79 -2.18
N ASP A 145 -3.87 -18.93 -2.67
CA ASP A 145 -3.85 -20.20 -1.90
C ASP A 145 -3.02 -20.15 -0.61
N ASP A 146 -2.06 -19.21 -0.52
CA ASP A 146 -1.17 -19.01 0.63
C ASP A 146 -1.62 -17.85 1.56
N GLU A 147 -2.76 -17.22 1.26
CA GLU A 147 -3.33 -16.16 2.08
C GLU A 147 -4.40 -16.69 3.06
N VAL A 148 -4.28 -16.28 4.31
CA VAL A 148 -5.27 -16.53 5.37
C VAL A 148 -5.70 -15.19 5.94
N LEU A 149 -6.85 -14.71 5.49
CA LEU A 149 -7.39 -13.39 5.82
C LEU A 149 -8.69 -13.51 6.63
N GLU A 150 -8.86 -12.63 7.60
CA GLU A 150 -10.12 -12.45 8.35
C GLU A 150 -10.60 -11.01 8.19
N LEU A 151 -11.84 -10.83 7.73
CA LEU A 151 -12.43 -9.52 7.49
C LEU A 151 -12.91 -8.85 8.78
N TYR A 152 -12.63 -7.56 8.87
CA TYR A 152 -13.12 -6.66 9.92
C TYR A 152 -13.74 -5.43 9.28
N THR A 153 -14.68 -4.82 10.01
CA THR A 153 -15.31 -3.56 9.60
C THR A 153 -15.31 -2.64 10.81
N LEU A 154 -14.54 -1.57 10.76
CA LEU A 154 -14.30 -0.67 11.87
C LEU A 154 -14.85 0.73 11.61
N THR A 155 -15.38 1.35 12.65
CA THR A 155 -15.57 2.81 12.71
C THR A 155 -14.22 3.52 12.79
N LEU A 156 -14.21 4.82 12.54
CA LEU A 156 -12.99 5.62 12.63
C LEU A 156 -12.37 5.58 14.03
N ASP A 157 -13.21 5.64 15.08
CA ASP A 157 -12.74 5.63 16.47
C ASP A 157 -12.14 4.26 16.85
N GLU A 158 -12.76 3.17 16.39
CA GLU A 158 -12.22 1.80 16.56
C GLU A 158 -10.88 1.67 15.80
N ALA A 159 -10.78 2.13 14.57
CA ALA A 159 -9.52 2.09 13.80
C ALA A 159 -8.40 2.90 14.50
N LYS A 160 -8.73 4.07 15.07
CA LYS A 160 -7.78 4.86 15.88
C LYS A 160 -7.36 4.15 17.16
N ALA A 161 -8.27 3.44 17.81
CA ALA A 161 -7.94 2.62 18.97
C ALA A 161 -6.99 1.46 18.59
N GLU A 162 -7.20 0.84 17.43
CA GLU A 162 -6.32 -0.23 16.96
C GLU A 162 -4.93 0.28 16.50
N ILE A 163 -4.80 1.53 16.05
CA ILE A 163 -3.49 2.18 15.90
C ILE A 163 -2.80 2.32 17.26
N ALA A 164 -3.53 2.78 18.29
CA ALA A 164 -2.99 2.95 19.64
C ALA A 164 -2.60 1.62 20.30
N SER A 165 -3.30 0.52 19.99
CA SER A 165 -2.99 -0.83 20.47
C SER A 165 -1.77 -1.45 19.75
N GLY A 166 -1.43 -0.96 18.54
CA GLY A 166 -0.40 -1.50 17.67
C GLY A 166 -0.86 -2.70 16.83
N LEU A 167 -2.16 -3.01 16.79
CA LEU A 167 -2.72 -3.99 15.85
C LEU A 167 -2.74 -3.42 14.41
N ILE A 168 -3.05 -2.13 14.24
CA ILE A 168 -2.76 -1.37 13.04
C ILE A 168 -1.38 -0.74 13.22
N GLY A 169 -0.37 -1.25 12.51
CA GLY A 169 1.01 -0.85 12.72
C GLY A 169 1.81 -0.57 11.44
N ASP A 170 1.21 -0.73 10.27
CA ASP A 170 1.85 -0.47 9.00
C ASP A 170 1.53 0.93 8.45
N ALA A 171 2.46 1.48 7.67
CA ALA A 171 2.39 2.87 7.20
C ALA A 171 1.19 3.13 6.29
N LYS A 172 0.86 2.19 5.37
CA LYS A 172 -0.24 2.37 4.42
C LYS A 172 -1.59 2.45 5.12
N THR A 173 -1.79 1.61 6.15
CA THR A 173 -3.06 1.55 6.91
C THR A 173 -3.20 2.75 7.82
N ILE A 174 -2.13 3.18 8.50
CA ILE A 174 -2.13 4.42 9.29
C ILE A 174 -2.47 5.62 8.40
N PHE A 175 -1.83 5.73 7.22
CA PHE A 175 -2.16 6.76 6.24
C PHE A 175 -3.64 6.70 5.82
N ALA A 176 -4.17 5.51 5.56
CA ALA A 176 -5.56 5.31 5.16
C ALA A 176 -6.55 5.82 6.21
N VAL A 177 -6.32 5.51 7.49
CA VAL A 177 -7.15 5.98 8.61
C VAL A 177 -7.11 7.51 8.71
N GLN A 178 -5.93 8.12 8.61
CA GLN A 178 -5.78 9.59 8.63
C GLN A 178 -6.42 10.26 7.41
N TYR A 179 -6.27 9.67 6.21
CA TYR A 179 -6.92 10.17 5.01
C TYR A 179 -8.45 10.11 5.12
N TRP A 180 -8.99 9.00 5.63
CA TRP A 180 -10.42 8.85 5.88
C TRP A 180 -10.95 9.88 6.87
N GLU A 181 -10.27 10.10 8.01
CA GLU A 181 -10.61 11.16 8.97
C GLU A 181 -10.67 12.53 8.29
N LEU A 182 -9.68 12.85 7.44
CA LEU A 182 -9.65 14.09 6.68
C LEU A 182 -10.85 14.20 5.72
N GLN A 183 -11.27 13.11 5.07
CA GLN A 183 -12.45 13.14 4.18
C GLN A 183 -13.74 13.35 4.99
N GLN A 184 -13.87 12.76 6.16
CA GLN A 184 -15.02 12.99 7.05
C GLN A 184 -15.09 14.47 7.48
N LEU A 185 -13.99 15.05 7.94
CA LEU A 185 -13.92 16.46 8.32
C LEU A 185 -14.28 17.39 7.15
N LYS A 186 -13.84 17.09 5.94
CA LYS A 186 -14.18 17.87 4.75
C LYS A 186 -15.68 17.77 4.41
N LYS A 187 -16.33 16.62 4.64
CA LYS A 187 -17.79 16.46 4.45
C LYS A 187 -18.56 17.35 5.45
N LEU A 188 -18.21 17.29 6.73
CA LEU A 188 -18.83 18.09 7.79
C LEU A 188 -18.72 19.60 7.52
N LEU A 189 -17.53 20.08 7.16
CA LEU A 189 -17.31 21.50 6.85
C LEU A 189 -18.06 22.01 5.61
N LYS A 190 -18.48 21.13 4.71
CA LYS A 190 -19.31 21.49 3.56
C LYS A 190 -20.80 21.57 3.93
N GLU A 191 -21.24 20.74 4.87
CA GLU A 191 -22.62 20.73 5.37
C GLU A 191 -22.90 21.98 6.22
N ASP A 192 -21.96 22.41 7.06
CA ASP A 192 -22.08 23.63 7.88
C ASP A 192 -22.12 24.93 7.06
N LYS A 193 -21.74 24.90 5.79
CA LYS A 193 -21.77 26.06 4.89
C LYS A 193 -23.02 26.16 4.02
N ARG A 194 -23.96 25.21 4.15
CA ARG A 194 -25.25 25.20 3.46
C ARG A 194 -26.39 25.65 4.36
#